data_ee8e5424f0af10775c55d2ca21caca0d
#
_entry.id   ee8e5424f0af10775c55d2ca21caca0d
#
_cell.length_a   1.000
_cell.length_b   1.000
_cell.length_c   1.000
_cell.angle_alpha   90.00
_cell.angle_beta   90.00
_cell.angle_gamma   90.00
#
_symmetry.space_group_name_H-M   'P 1'
#
loop_
_entity.id
_entity.type
_entity.pdbx_description
1 polymer ?
#
loop_
_entity_poly.entity_id
_entity_poly.type
_entity_poly.pdbx_seq_one_letter_code
_entity_poly.pdbx_strand_id
1 'polypeptide(L)' 'MNPELLAKAKSLGFSDRQIAHLTGTTEDKIRAERKAQ' A
#
# COMPACT_ATOMS: atom_id res chain seq x y z
N MET A 1 0.09 5.07 6.43
CA MET A 1 0.15 5.50 5.02
C MET A 1 -1.15 6.19 4.66
N ASN A 2 -1.10 7.18 3.81
CA ASN A 2 -2.28 7.91 3.38
C ASN A 2 -3.23 7.00 2.57
N PRO A 3 -4.51 6.88 2.97
CA PRO A 3 -5.47 6.03 2.25
C PRO A 3 -5.62 6.39 0.77
N GLU A 4 -5.61 7.68 0.45
CA GLU A 4 -5.74 8.13 -0.93
C GLU A 4 -4.53 7.71 -1.76
N LEU A 5 -3.34 7.81 -1.18
CA LEU A 5 -2.11 7.41 -1.85
C LEU A 5 -2.09 5.90 -2.07
N LEU A 6 -2.53 5.14 -1.09
CA LEU A 6 -2.59 3.68 -1.19
C LEU A 6 -3.56 3.25 -2.29
N ALA A 7 -4.75 3.85 -2.32
CA ALA A 7 -5.75 3.56 -3.34
C ALA A 7 -5.23 3.92 -4.73
N LYS A 8 -4.55 5.05 -4.86
CA LYS A 8 -3.99 5.48 -6.13
C LYS A 8 -2.91 4.52 -6.62
N ALA A 9 -2.04 4.09 -5.71
CA ALA A 9 -0.98 3.14 -6.06
C ALA A 9 -1.57 1.83 -6.57
N LYS A 10 -2.63 1.34 -5.93
CA LYS A 10 -3.30 0.11 -6.36
C LYS A 10 -3.95 0.29 -7.73
N SER A 11 -4.57 1.43 -7.98
CA SER A 11 -5.21 1.68 -9.27
C SER A 11 -4.19 1.81 -10.41
N LEU A 12 -2.95 2.17 -10.09
CA LEU A 12 -1.86 2.23 -11.06
C LEU A 12 -1.20 0.87 -11.29
N GLY A 13 -1.64 -0.16 -10.58
CA GLY A 13 -1.15 -1.51 -10.78
C GLY A 13 -0.02 -1.94 -9.87
N PHE A 14 0.29 -1.16 -8.83
CA PHE A 14 1.33 -1.56 -7.87
C PHE A 14 0.82 -2.67 -6.96
N SER A 15 1.66 -3.67 -6.72
CA SER A 15 1.37 -4.71 -5.74
C SER A 15 1.67 -4.20 -4.33
N ASP A 16 1.13 -4.89 -3.31
CA ASP A 16 1.42 -4.55 -1.92
C ASP A 16 2.92 -4.58 -1.66
N ARG A 17 3.61 -5.54 -2.26
CA ARG A 17 5.07 -5.68 -2.12
C ARG A 17 5.79 -4.47 -2.69
N GLN A 18 5.38 -4.01 -3.86
CA GLN A 18 5.98 -2.83 -4.48
C GLN A 18 5.72 -1.57 -3.66
N ILE A 19 4.50 -1.41 -3.18
CA ILE A 19 4.14 -0.28 -2.33
C ILE A 19 4.97 -0.29 -1.05
N ALA A 20 5.11 -1.45 -0.42
CA ALA A 20 5.90 -1.59 0.80
C ALA A 20 7.36 -1.20 0.56
N HIS A 21 7.92 -1.65 -0.54
CA HIS A 21 9.31 -1.34 -0.90
C HIS A 21 9.49 0.17 -1.11
N LEU A 22 8.59 0.79 -1.83
CA LEU A 22 8.67 2.21 -2.15
C LEU A 22 8.48 3.11 -0.92
N THR A 23 7.69 2.67 0.04
CA THR A 23 7.37 3.44 1.24
C THR A 23 8.21 3.06 2.45
N GLY A 24 9.13 2.10 2.29
CA GLY A 24 10.01 1.67 3.38
C GLY A 24 9.29 0.91 4.49
N THR A 25 8.25 0.17 4.15
CA THR A 25 7.49 -0.64 5.10
C THR A 25 7.40 -2.09 4.62
N THR A 26 6.53 -2.90 5.24
CA THR A 26 6.36 -4.32 4.90
C THR A 26 5.03 -4.57 4.21
N GLU A 27 4.94 -5.70 3.48
CA GLU A 27 3.69 -6.11 2.86
C GLU A 27 2.58 -6.26 3.89
N ASP A 28 2.92 -6.82 5.05
CA ASP A 28 1.94 -7.02 6.11
C ASP A 28 1.33 -5.71 6.57
N LYS A 29 2.15 -4.68 6.70
CA LYS A 29 1.67 -3.36 7.09
C LYS A 29 0.80 -2.73 6.01
N ILE A 30 1.18 -2.86 4.75
CA ILE A 30 0.38 -2.35 3.64
C ILE A 30 -0.98 -3.05 3.60
N ARG A 31 -0.99 -4.37 3.77
CA ARG A 31 -2.22 -5.14 3.78
C ARG A 31 -3.13 -4.75 4.94
N ALA A 32 -2.55 -4.54 6.12
CA ALA A 32 -3.31 -4.10 7.29
C ALA A 32 -3.93 -2.73 7.07
N GLU A 33 -3.19 -1.80 6.51
CA GLU A 33 -3.70 -0.46 6.20
C GLU A 33 -4.84 -0.53 5.18
N ARG A 34 -4.70 -1.39 4.17
CA ARG A 34 -5.73 -1.56 3.16
C ARG A 34 -7.02 -2.12 3.77
N LYS A 35 -6.90 -3.06 4.70
CA LYS A 35 -8.07 -3.65 5.38
C LYS A 35 -8.73 -2.68 6.35
N ALA A 36 -8.00 -1.72 6.87
CA ALA A 36 -8.52 -0.74 7.80
C ALA A 36 -9.42 0.31 7.15
N GLN A 37 -9.52 0.31 5.85
CA GLN A 37 -10.28 1.32 5.11
C GLN A 37 -11.64 0.84 4.64
#